data_11b4473715f4a37b79f782d05705a353
#
_entry.id   11b4473715f4a37b79f782d05705a353
#
_cell.length_a   1.000
_cell.length_b   1.000
_cell.length_c   1.000
_cell.angle_alpha   90.00
_cell.angle_beta   90.00
_cell.angle_gamma   90.00
#
_symmetry.space_group_name_H-M   'P 1'
#
loop_
_entity.id
_entity.type
_entity.pdbx_description
1 polymer ?
#
loop_
_entity_poly.entity_id
_entity_poly.type
_entity_poly.pdbx_seq_one_letter_code
_entity_poly.pdbx_strand_id
1 'polypeptide(L)'
;MFIRGKWSKSRYKLIKLIGSGSFGRVYKIEDSKGNIRAIKISKDILSITNEYTAMAKLKDMSFVPKVYDMDDWEYKGEIYHFIVMDYIYGKNLKDISTYKKLDNKIIFRIGQVLTKILKGIDGLGYKYTDIKLENIMVDKAANIYFIDFGSLVEKNKPTKEYTPSYNINSWNVKFDYTYEMSILFSVTMIMVNLLGMEEYNPLIYNIEQIIYKIDGFLLKKDWKLFLIDGLKGKYKTFSQYSTFLDLLLNDKKCNKSLSKIDYLLIISIVSFVFVIIIGIMSLY
;
A
#
# COMPACT_ATOMS: atom_id res chain seq x y z
N MET A 1 -24.48 1.43 25.55
CA MET A 1 -25.23 0.39 24.79
C MET A 1 -24.39 -0.86 24.77
N PHE A 2 -25.04 -2.03 24.88
CA PHE A 2 -24.35 -3.33 24.83
C PHE A 2 -24.84 -4.15 23.64
N ILE A 3 -23.90 -4.88 23.02
CA ILE A 3 -24.17 -5.91 22.04
C ILE A 3 -24.01 -7.24 22.75
N ARG A 4 -24.93 -8.17 22.49
CA ARG A 4 -24.85 -9.55 22.96
C ARG A 4 -24.93 -10.48 21.76
N GLY A 5 -23.90 -11.28 21.57
CA GLY A 5 -23.87 -12.31 20.52
C GLY A 5 -25.05 -13.32 20.73
N LYS A 6 -25.70 -13.66 19.63
CA LYS A 6 -26.84 -14.57 19.65
C LYS A 6 -26.40 -16.00 19.98
N TRP A 7 -25.25 -16.41 19.47
CA TRP A 7 -24.71 -17.76 19.57
C TRP A 7 -23.62 -17.88 20.62
N SER A 8 -22.57 -17.02 20.53
CA SER A 8 -21.44 -16.98 21.48
C SER A 8 -21.85 -16.54 22.89
N LYS A 9 -22.99 -15.82 23.04
CA LYS A 9 -23.44 -15.16 24.27
C LYS A 9 -22.45 -14.11 24.79
N SER A 10 -21.38 -13.81 24.04
CA SER A 10 -20.39 -12.80 24.37
C SER A 10 -21.03 -11.42 24.47
N ARG A 11 -20.49 -10.57 25.36
CA ARG A 11 -21.02 -9.22 25.60
C ARG A 11 -19.96 -8.18 25.29
N TYR A 12 -20.36 -7.13 24.56
CA TYR A 12 -19.51 -6.04 24.13
C TYR A 12 -20.16 -4.70 24.47
N LYS A 13 -19.44 -3.85 25.18
CA LYS A 13 -19.87 -2.47 25.48
C LYS A 13 -19.43 -1.56 24.36
N LEU A 14 -20.37 -0.92 23.68
CA LEU A 14 -20.07 0.10 22.67
C LEU A 14 -19.50 1.35 23.37
N ILE A 15 -18.33 1.81 22.89
CA ILE A 15 -17.67 3.02 23.40
C ILE A 15 -17.87 4.18 22.43
N LYS A 16 -17.47 4.02 21.15
CA LYS A 16 -17.48 5.09 20.18
C LYS A 16 -17.55 4.54 18.74
N LEU A 17 -18.30 5.20 17.87
CA LEU A 17 -18.25 4.99 16.41
C LEU A 17 -16.89 5.46 15.92
N ILE A 18 -16.18 4.63 15.14
CA ILE A 18 -14.84 4.91 14.59
C ILE A 18 -14.79 4.84 13.07
N GLY A 19 -15.81 4.26 12.43
CA GLY A 19 -15.93 4.21 10.99
C GLY A 19 -17.36 3.93 10.55
N SER A 20 -17.76 4.44 9.38
CA SER A 20 -19.05 4.17 8.75
C SER A 20 -18.86 4.16 7.25
N GLY A 21 -19.33 3.12 6.58
CA GLY A 21 -19.24 2.94 5.14
C GLY A 21 -20.40 2.14 4.58
N SER A 22 -20.34 1.85 3.29
CA SER A 22 -21.39 1.10 2.56
C SER A 22 -21.66 -0.28 3.14
N PHE A 23 -20.62 -0.91 3.71
CA PHE A 23 -20.67 -2.29 4.21
C PHE A 23 -20.84 -2.40 5.74
N GLY A 24 -21.23 -1.31 6.41
CA GLY A 24 -21.50 -1.34 7.83
C GLY A 24 -20.85 -0.24 8.66
N ARG A 25 -20.93 -0.41 9.96
CA ARG A 25 -20.38 0.54 10.94
C ARG A 25 -19.35 -0.15 11.82
N VAL A 26 -18.25 0.55 12.10
CA VAL A 26 -17.18 0.07 12.98
C VAL A 26 -17.19 0.87 14.26
N TYR A 27 -17.20 0.17 15.40
CA TYR A 27 -17.16 0.79 16.71
C TYR A 27 -15.95 0.32 17.51
N LYS A 28 -15.41 1.20 18.31
CA LYS A 28 -14.55 0.84 19.43
C LYS A 28 -15.41 0.25 20.53
N ILE A 29 -15.01 -0.90 21.08
CA ILE A 29 -15.74 -1.63 22.11
C ILE A 29 -14.82 -2.04 23.26
N GLU A 30 -15.44 -2.42 24.38
CA GLU A 30 -14.81 -3.12 25.50
C GLU A 30 -15.46 -4.50 25.61
N ASP A 31 -14.64 -5.56 25.65
CA ASP A 31 -15.12 -6.94 25.86
C ASP A 31 -15.40 -7.22 27.35
N SER A 32 -15.94 -8.39 27.68
CA SER A 32 -16.27 -8.78 29.05
C SER A 32 -15.05 -8.92 29.98
N LYS A 33 -13.84 -8.94 29.41
CA LYS A 33 -12.55 -9.01 30.14
C LYS A 33 -11.88 -7.64 30.28
N GLY A 34 -12.55 -6.56 29.82
CA GLY A 34 -12.01 -5.20 29.83
C GLY A 34 -11.05 -4.88 28.67
N ASN A 35 -10.86 -5.76 27.69
CA ASN A 35 -10.01 -5.49 26.56
C ASN A 35 -10.71 -4.57 25.56
N ILE A 36 -9.94 -3.63 25.03
CA ILE A 36 -10.39 -2.75 23.95
C ILE A 36 -10.27 -3.48 22.62
N ARG A 37 -11.37 -3.52 21.84
CA ARG A 37 -11.50 -4.15 20.54
C ARG A 37 -12.20 -3.23 19.54
N ALA A 38 -12.20 -3.63 18.27
CA ALA A 38 -13.06 -3.07 17.24
C ALA A 38 -14.15 -4.08 16.89
N ILE A 39 -15.37 -3.60 16.61
CA ILE A 39 -16.48 -4.42 16.11
C ILE A 39 -17.01 -3.78 14.83
N LYS A 40 -17.05 -4.54 13.73
CA LYS A 40 -17.74 -4.17 12.50
C LYS A 40 -19.10 -4.81 12.49
N ILE A 41 -20.14 -4.02 12.23
CA ILE A 41 -21.54 -4.45 12.29
C ILE A 41 -22.20 -4.12 10.95
N SER A 42 -22.89 -5.08 10.35
CA SER A 42 -23.65 -4.92 9.11
C SER A 42 -24.97 -5.68 9.15
N LYS A 43 -25.92 -5.29 8.30
CA LYS A 43 -27.11 -6.11 7.99
C LYS A 43 -26.81 -7.12 6.89
N ASP A 44 -25.72 -6.92 6.13
CA ASP A 44 -25.32 -7.81 5.05
C ASP A 44 -24.41 -8.92 5.56
N ILE A 45 -25.01 -10.12 5.70
CA ILE A 45 -24.31 -11.33 6.14
C ILE A 45 -23.17 -11.71 5.17
N LEU A 46 -23.36 -11.52 3.86
CA LEU A 46 -22.37 -11.91 2.87
C LEU A 46 -21.12 -11.05 2.98
N SER A 47 -21.29 -9.74 3.20
CA SER A 47 -20.18 -8.82 3.45
C SER A 47 -19.37 -9.24 4.67
N ILE A 48 -20.03 -9.48 5.81
CA ILE A 48 -19.38 -9.90 7.07
C ILE A 48 -18.68 -11.25 6.90
N THR A 49 -19.34 -12.24 6.29
CA THR A 49 -18.78 -13.58 6.10
C THR A 49 -17.58 -13.58 5.16
N ASN A 50 -17.63 -12.80 4.07
CA ASN A 50 -16.53 -12.67 3.13
C ASN A 50 -15.30 -12.03 3.82
N GLU A 51 -15.51 -10.96 4.58
CA GLU A 51 -14.45 -10.28 5.31
C GLU A 51 -13.83 -11.17 6.38
N TYR A 52 -14.64 -11.84 7.19
CA TYR A 52 -14.17 -12.82 8.17
C TYR A 52 -13.33 -13.92 7.51
N THR A 53 -13.84 -14.50 6.42
CA THR A 53 -13.14 -15.55 5.68
C THR A 53 -11.80 -15.07 5.11
N ALA A 54 -11.77 -13.84 4.59
CA ALA A 54 -10.56 -13.22 4.08
C ALA A 54 -9.51 -13.02 5.19
N MET A 55 -9.94 -12.49 6.34
CA MET A 55 -9.06 -12.32 7.52
C MET A 55 -8.56 -13.68 8.05
N ALA A 56 -9.40 -14.70 8.09
CA ALA A 56 -9.03 -16.05 8.53
C ALA A 56 -7.97 -16.69 7.61
N LYS A 57 -8.06 -16.47 6.30
CA LYS A 57 -7.07 -16.94 5.31
C LYS A 57 -5.70 -16.28 5.48
N LEU A 58 -5.66 -15.05 5.96
CA LEU A 58 -4.46 -14.25 6.16
C LEU A 58 -4.07 -14.07 7.64
N LYS A 59 -4.63 -14.87 8.55
CA LYS A 59 -4.52 -14.72 10.01
C LYS A 59 -3.08 -14.68 10.56
N ASP A 60 -2.15 -15.32 9.86
CA ASP A 60 -0.73 -15.41 10.26
C ASP A 60 0.10 -14.22 9.74
N MET A 61 -0.53 -13.30 9.01
CA MET A 61 0.12 -12.11 8.48
C MET A 61 0.05 -10.95 9.49
N SER A 62 1.18 -10.32 9.77
CA SER A 62 1.32 -9.26 10.78
C SER A 62 0.51 -7.98 10.48
N PHE A 63 0.11 -7.79 9.23
CA PHE A 63 -0.69 -6.63 8.80
C PHE A 63 -2.20 -6.85 8.91
N VAL A 64 -2.66 -8.03 9.34
CA VAL A 64 -4.09 -8.37 9.50
C VAL A 64 -4.47 -8.27 10.97
N PRO A 65 -5.50 -7.49 11.34
CA PRO A 65 -6.03 -7.49 12.70
C PRO A 65 -6.52 -8.88 13.08
N LYS A 66 -6.18 -9.35 14.28
CA LYS A 66 -6.67 -10.64 14.76
C LYS A 66 -8.16 -10.59 14.99
N VAL A 67 -8.88 -11.62 14.55
CA VAL A 67 -10.32 -11.80 14.80
C VAL A 67 -10.53 -12.61 16.07
N TYR A 68 -11.50 -12.20 16.87
CA TYR A 68 -11.86 -12.82 18.16
C TYR A 68 -13.22 -13.46 18.18
N ASP A 69 -14.20 -12.88 17.47
CA ASP A 69 -15.57 -13.37 17.42
C ASP A 69 -16.24 -12.99 16.11
N MET A 70 -17.19 -13.79 15.66
CA MET A 70 -18.12 -13.51 14.59
C MET A 70 -19.47 -14.10 15.00
N ASP A 71 -20.51 -13.23 15.09
CA ASP A 71 -21.82 -13.67 15.59
C ASP A 71 -22.93 -12.77 15.03
N ASP A 72 -24.15 -13.11 15.38
CA ASP A 72 -25.35 -12.33 15.11
C ASP A 72 -25.76 -11.52 16.34
N TRP A 73 -26.39 -10.40 16.09
CA TRP A 73 -26.98 -9.54 17.12
C TRP A 73 -28.39 -9.13 16.72
N GLU A 74 -29.36 -9.44 17.56
CA GLU A 74 -30.74 -9.02 17.37
C GLU A 74 -31.00 -7.68 18.10
N TYR A 75 -31.48 -6.69 17.36
CA TYR A 75 -31.80 -5.38 17.91
C TYR A 75 -33.04 -4.81 17.24
N LYS A 76 -34.06 -4.52 18.06
CA LYS A 76 -35.36 -3.97 17.61
C LYS A 76 -36.07 -4.85 16.55
N GLY A 77 -35.95 -6.16 16.67
CA GLY A 77 -36.54 -7.11 15.71
C GLY A 77 -35.77 -7.30 14.42
N GLU A 78 -34.61 -6.66 14.26
CA GLU A 78 -33.74 -6.84 13.13
C GLU A 78 -32.46 -7.60 13.50
N ILE A 79 -31.94 -8.40 12.57
CA ILE A 79 -30.71 -9.15 12.75
C ILE A 79 -29.56 -8.38 12.12
N TYR A 80 -28.50 -8.21 12.88
CA TYR A 80 -27.21 -7.66 12.46
C TYR A 80 -26.15 -8.75 12.61
N HIS A 81 -25.16 -8.71 11.75
CA HIS A 81 -24.00 -9.60 11.78
C HIS A 81 -22.78 -8.79 12.17
N PHE A 82 -21.85 -9.37 12.93
CA PHE A 82 -20.67 -8.64 13.35
C PHE A 82 -19.40 -9.49 13.40
N ILE A 83 -18.25 -8.80 13.29
CA ILE A 83 -16.91 -9.35 13.53
C ILE A 83 -16.27 -8.51 14.63
N VAL A 84 -15.68 -9.18 15.63
CA VAL A 84 -14.83 -8.54 16.64
C VAL A 84 -13.39 -8.79 16.35
N MET A 85 -12.59 -7.72 16.26
CA MET A 85 -11.19 -7.78 15.86
C MET A 85 -10.32 -6.85 16.71
N ASP A 86 -9.00 -6.88 16.51
CA ASP A 86 -8.09 -5.96 17.18
C ASP A 86 -8.48 -4.52 16.92
N TYR A 87 -8.41 -3.70 17.97
CA TYR A 87 -8.47 -2.24 17.85
C TYR A 87 -7.06 -1.72 17.60
N ILE A 88 -6.82 -1.17 16.41
CA ILE A 88 -5.51 -0.60 16.05
C ILE A 88 -5.38 0.80 16.63
N TYR A 89 -4.41 0.99 17.54
CA TYR A 89 -4.10 2.28 18.15
C TYR A 89 -3.26 3.14 17.20
N GLY A 90 -3.87 3.60 16.12
CA GLY A 90 -3.23 4.34 15.04
C GLY A 90 -4.17 5.29 14.32
N LYS A 91 -3.72 5.76 13.16
CA LYS A 91 -4.50 6.55 12.20
C LYS A 91 -4.37 5.94 10.82
N ASN A 92 -5.39 6.07 9.98
CA ASN A 92 -5.25 5.71 8.58
C ASN A 92 -4.39 6.73 7.81
N LEU A 93 -3.89 6.35 6.65
CA LEU A 93 -3.00 7.21 5.86
C LEU A 93 -3.70 8.49 5.39
N LYS A 94 -5.02 8.47 5.17
CA LYS A 94 -5.80 9.66 4.81
C LYS A 94 -5.81 10.68 5.94
N ASP A 95 -6.14 10.25 7.15
CA ASP A 95 -6.11 11.12 8.32
C ASP A 95 -4.70 11.69 8.56
N ILE A 96 -3.66 10.85 8.40
CA ILE A 96 -2.27 11.31 8.55
C ILE A 96 -1.96 12.40 7.52
N SER A 97 -2.28 12.18 6.24
CA SER A 97 -1.98 13.13 5.16
C SER A 97 -2.72 14.46 5.27
N THR A 98 -3.92 14.45 5.88
CA THR A 98 -4.72 15.66 6.08
C THR A 98 -4.09 16.62 7.09
N TYR A 99 -3.45 16.07 8.14
CA TYR A 99 -2.93 16.90 9.25
C TYR A 99 -1.43 17.12 9.20
N LYS A 100 -0.67 16.33 8.48
CA LYS A 100 0.78 16.40 8.50
C LYS A 100 1.39 15.99 7.17
N LYS A 101 2.23 16.86 6.62
CA LYS A 101 3.11 16.47 5.51
C LYS A 101 4.15 15.47 6.02
N LEU A 102 4.16 14.30 5.41
CA LEU A 102 5.15 13.28 5.71
C LEU A 102 6.48 13.59 5.00
N ASP A 103 7.58 13.14 5.61
CA ASP A 103 8.88 13.16 4.94
C ASP A 103 8.85 12.27 3.69
N ASN A 104 9.50 12.72 2.62
CA ASN A 104 9.52 12.01 1.34
C ASN A 104 10.03 10.57 1.49
N LYS A 105 11.09 10.37 2.28
CA LYS A 105 11.65 9.02 2.52
C LYS A 105 10.68 8.11 3.26
N ILE A 106 9.87 8.66 4.17
CA ILE A 106 8.81 7.91 4.87
C ILE A 106 7.75 7.46 3.86
N ILE A 107 7.32 8.33 2.93
CA ILE A 107 6.33 7.99 1.91
C ILE A 107 6.84 6.84 1.01
N PHE A 108 8.09 6.91 0.57
CA PHE A 108 8.67 5.84 -0.24
C PHE A 108 8.85 4.53 0.56
N ARG A 109 9.14 4.60 1.86
CA ARG A 109 9.15 3.41 2.74
C ARG A 109 7.75 2.81 2.91
N ILE A 110 6.71 3.63 3.00
CA ILE A 110 5.33 3.15 2.98
C ILE A 110 5.07 2.38 1.67
N GLY A 111 5.43 2.95 0.52
CA GLY A 111 5.34 2.26 -0.78
C GLY A 111 6.08 0.92 -0.79
N GLN A 112 7.29 0.86 -0.22
CA GLN A 112 8.08 -0.38 -0.08
C GLN A 112 7.36 -1.44 0.75
N VAL A 113 6.83 -1.07 1.92
CA VAL A 113 6.10 -1.99 2.80
C VAL A 113 4.81 -2.47 2.15
N LEU A 114 4.04 -1.57 1.53
CA LEU A 114 2.82 -1.93 0.80
C LEU A 114 3.11 -2.91 -0.34
N THR A 115 4.15 -2.65 -1.14
CA THR A 115 4.58 -3.55 -2.22
C THR A 115 4.93 -4.95 -1.69
N LYS A 116 5.64 -5.02 -0.55
CA LYS A 116 6.00 -6.30 0.09
C LYS A 116 4.77 -7.06 0.59
N ILE A 117 3.84 -6.38 1.24
CA ILE A 117 2.58 -6.96 1.73
C ILE A 117 1.76 -7.52 0.55
N LEU A 118 1.55 -6.71 -0.49
CA LEU A 118 0.72 -7.08 -1.64
C LEU A 118 1.35 -8.21 -2.47
N LYS A 119 2.69 -8.22 -2.60
CA LYS A 119 3.42 -9.36 -3.16
C LYS A 119 3.21 -10.64 -2.32
N GLY A 120 3.18 -10.52 -1.00
CA GLY A 120 2.89 -11.65 -0.10
C GLY A 120 1.48 -12.20 -0.30
N ILE A 121 0.47 -11.32 -0.37
CA ILE A 121 -0.93 -11.70 -0.65
C ILE A 121 -1.02 -12.39 -2.02
N ASP A 122 -0.34 -11.86 -3.04
CA ASP A 122 -0.28 -12.42 -4.39
C ASP A 122 0.36 -13.82 -4.39
N GLY A 123 1.43 -14.02 -3.63
CA GLY A 123 2.11 -15.29 -3.46
C GLY A 123 1.23 -16.38 -2.80
N LEU A 124 0.23 -15.98 -2.01
CA LEU A 124 -0.75 -16.88 -1.40
C LEU A 124 -1.92 -17.20 -2.34
N GLY A 125 -1.94 -16.68 -3.58
CA GLY A 125 -3.00 -16.92 -4.55
C GLY A 125 -4.21 -15.99 -4.42
N TYR A 126 -4.06 -14.86 -3.74
CA TYR A 126 -5.12 -13.85 -3.56
C TYR A 126 -4.78 -12.52 -4.23
N LYS A 127 -5.83 -11.70 -4.45
CA LYS A 127 -5.76 -10.30 -4.90
C LYS A 127 -6.45 -9.42 -3.87
N TYR A 128 -5.79 -8.34 -3.45
CA TYR A 128 -6.40 -7.27 -2.68
C TYR A 128 -6.65 -6.10 -3.64
N THR A 129 -7.90 -5.73 -3.87
CA THR A 129 -8.27 -4.86 -5.01
C THR A 129 -8.70 -3.45 -4.62
N ASP A 130 -9.07 -3.19 -3.36
CA ASP A 130 -9.48 -1.86 -2.89
C ASP A 130 -8.39 -1.21 -2.04
N ILE A 131 -7.21 -1.00 -2.66
CA ILE A 131 -6.08 -0.32 -2.03
C ILE A 131 -6.36 1.17 -2.04
N LYS A 132 -6.49 1.79 -0.85
CA LYS A 132 -6.70 3.23 -0.67
C LYS A 132 -6.20 3.70 0.68
N LEU A 133 -6.03 5.01 0.83
CA LEU A 133 -5.47 5.62 2.05
C LEU A 133 -6.28 5.30 3.31
N GLU A 134 -7.62 5.21 3.19
CA GLU A 134 -8.53 4.91 4.28
C GLU A 134 -8.37 3.49 4.82
N ASN A 135 -8.02 2.53 3.97
CA ASN A 135 -7.92 1.11 4.32
C ASN A 135 -6.56 0.72 4.92
N ILE A 136 -5.64 1.67 5.03
CA ILE A 136 -4.28 1.43 5.52
C ILE A 136 -4.07 2.23 6.79
N MET A 137 -3.95 1.55 7.92
CA MET A 137 -3.64 2.16 9.22
C MET A 137 -2.17 2.02 9.58
N VAL A 138 -1.66 3.03 10.29
CA VAL A 138 -0.31 3.04 10.87
C VAL A 138 -0.44 3.23 12.37
N ASP A 139 0.13 2.33 13.17
CA ASP A 139 0.14 2.44 14.61
C ASP A 139 1.31 3.32 15.12
N LYS A 140 1.39 3.51 16.44
CA LYS A 140 2.45 4.32 17.08
C LYS A 140 3.86 3.74 16.91
N ALA A 141 3.97 2.44 16.65
CA ALA A 141 5.23 1.76 16.40
C ALA A 141 5.60 1.72 14.91
N ALA A 142 4.83 2.43 14.06
CA ALA A 142 4.95 2.46 12.60
C ALA A 142 4.65 1.11 11.90
N ASN A 143 3.94 0.20 12.56
CA ASN A 143 3.41 -0.97 11.90
C ASN A 143 2.24 -0.59 10.99
N ILE A 144 2.16 -1.24 9.82
CA ILE A 144 1.09 -1.04 8.83
C ILE A 144 0.07 -2.17 8.97
N TYR A 145 -1.21 -1.80 8.99
CA TYR A 145 -2.35 -2.73 9.01
C TYR A 145 -3.32 -2.39 7.88
N PHE A 146 -3.87 -3.42 7.24
CA PHE A 146 -5.06 -3.29 6.43
C PHE A 146 -6.29 -3.49 7.32
N ILE A 147 -7.35 -2.68 7.13
CA ILE A 147 -8.52 -2.67 8.02
C ILE A 147 -9.84 -3.03 7.34
N ASP A 148 -9.82 -3.31 6.05
CA ASP A 148 -10.98 -3.78 5.29
C ASP A 148 -10.56 -4.89 4.34
N PHE A 149 -11.12 -6.08 4.51
CA PHE A 149 -10.79 -7.27 3.70
C PHE A 149 -11.92 -7.70 2.78
N GLY A 150 -12.98 -6.90 2.63
CA GLY A 150 -14.11 -7.17 1.74
C GLY A 150 -13.71 -7.33 0.28
N SER A 151 -12.63 -6.64 -0.13
CA SER A 151 -12.09 -6.67 -1.49
C SER A 151 -11.08 -7.80 -1.76
N LEU A 152 -10.77 -8.66 -0.78
CA LEU A 152 -9.86 -9.79 -0.99
C LEU A 152 -10.56 -10.88 -1.81
N VAL A 153 -9.96 -11.25 -2.96
CA VAL A 153 -10.48 -12.30 -3.84
C VAL A 153 -9.37 -13.24 -4.28
N GLU A 154 -9.72 -14.47 -4.67
CA GLU A 154 -8.79 -15.40 -5.30
C GLU A 154 -8.32 -14.87 -6.66
N LYS A 155 -7.08 -15.19 -7.07
CA LYS A 155 -6.50 -14.68 -8.32
C LYS A 155 -7.33 -14.94 -9.56
N ASN A 156 -8.03 -16.07 -9.62
CA ASN A 156 -8.87 -16.49 -10.72
C ASN A 156 -10.28 -15.88 -10.70
N LYS A 157 -10.64 -15.15 -9.65
CA LYS A 157 -11.94 -14.50 -9.52
C LYS A 157 -11.89 -13.06 -10.04
N PRO A 158 -13.01 -12.52 -10.55
CA PRO A 158 -13.09 -11.12 -10.93
C PRO A 158 -12.92 -10.19 -9.73
N THR A 159 -12.45 -8.98 -9.98
CA THR A 159 -12.40 -7.91 -8.98
C THR A 159 -13.82 -7.53 -8.57
N LYS A 160 -14.11 -7.51 -7.26
CA LYS A 160 -15.43 -7.14 -6.73
C LYS A 160 -15.56 -5.63 -6.51
N GLU A 161 -14.53 -5.04 -5.92
CA GLU A 161 -14.54 -3.66 -5.44
C GLU A 161 -13.21 -3.00 -5.75
N TYR A 162 -13.26 -1.72 -6.08
CA TYR A 162 -12.10 -0.86 -6.24
C TYR A 162 -12.50 0.59 -6.08
N THR A 163 -11.57 1.42 -5.64
CA THR A 163 -11.73 2.87 -5.59
C THR A 163 -11.14 3.48 -6.87
N PRO A 164 -11.91 4.26 -7.66
CA PRO A 164 -11.47 4.79 -8.95
C PRO A 164 -10.14 5.53 -8.90
N SER A 165 -9.89 6.33 -7.87
CA SER A 165 -8.64 7.10 -7.70
C SER A 165 -7.38 6.23 -7.70
N TYR A 166 -7.49 4.97 -7.30
CA TYR A 166 -6.36 4.03 -7.20
C TYR A 166 -6.38 2.93 -8.26
N ASN A 167 -7.38 2.93 -9.15
CA ASN A 167 -7.54 1.91 -10.18
C ASN A 167 -7.04 2.41 -11.53
N ILE A 168 -6.07 1.73 -12.13
CA ILE A 168 -5.43 2.09 -13.41
C ILE A 168 -6.44 2.29 -14.56
N ASN A 169 -7.52 1.49 -14.60
CA ASN A 169 -8.57 1.60 -15.62
C ASN A 169 -9.28 2.96 -15.60
N SER A 170 -9.47 3.51 -14.41
CA SER A 170 -10.20 4.76 -14.24
C SER A 170 -9.45 5.97 -14.77
N TRP A 171 -8.14 5.84 -15.02
CA TRP A 171 -7.27 6.91 -15.52
C TRP A 171 -7.06 6.87 -17.04
N ASN A 172 -7.75 5.98 -17.76
CA ASN A 172 -7.62 5.81 -19.22
C ASN A 172 -6.18 5.59 -19.71
N VAL A 173 -5.37 4.95 -18.90
CA VAL A 173 -4.02 4.54 -19.28
C VAL A 173 -4.16 3.42 -20.31
N LYS A 174 -3.85 3.73 -21.59
CA LYS A 174 -4.09 2.83 -22.74
C LYS A 174 -2.93 1.86 -22.89
N PHE A 175 -3.02 0.70 -22.24
CA PHE A 175 -2.12 -0.45 -22.48
C PHE A 175 -2.72 -1.71 -21.86
N ASP A 176 -2.30 -2.86 -22.34
CA ASP A 176 -2.60 -4.14 -21.69
C ASP A 176 -1.84 -4.21 -20.37
N TYR A 177 -2.56 -4.34 -19.26
CA TYR A 177 -1.94 -4.44 -17.95
C TYR A 177 -2.32 -5.72 -17.24
N THR A 178 -1.35 -6.23 -16.49
CA THR A 178 -1.52 -7.36 -15.59
C THR A 178 -2.07 -6.89 -14.23
N TYR A 179 -2.49 -7.86 -13.41
CA TYR A 179 -2.87 -7.57 -12.02
C TYR A 179 -1.71 -6.90 -11.26
N GLU A 180 -0.46 -7.39 -11.41
CA GLU A 180 0.71 -6.78 -10.75
C GLU A 180 0.86 -5.30 -11.14
N MET A 181 0.78 -4.98 -12.43
CA MET A 181 0.85 -3.59 -12.92
C MET A 181 -0.25 -2.72 -12.31
N SER A 182 -1.48 -3.23 -12.20
CA SER A 182 -2.58 -2.51 -11.56
C SER A 182 -2.31 -2.20 -10.08
N ILE A 183 -1.79 -3.18 -9.34
CA ILE A 183 -1.43 -3.00 -7.93
C ILE A 183 -0.27 -2.00 -7.77
N LEU A 184 0.74 -2.09 -8.61
CA LEU A 184 1.89 -1.18 -8.57
C LEU A 184 1.50 0.25 -8.92
N PHE A 185 0.55 0.43 -9.85
CA PHE A 185 -0.10 1.72 -10.09
C PHE A 185 -0.80 2.25 -8.83
N SER A 186 -1.60 1.41 -8.14
CA SER A 186 -2.31 1.80 -6.91
C SER A 186 -1.33 2.24 -5.82
N VAL A 187 -0.25 1.49 -5.60
CA VAL A 187 0.80 1.85 -4.63
C VAL A 187 1.49 3.16 -5.01
N THR A 188 1.77 3.36 -6.30
CA THR A 188 2.35 4.62 -6.80
C THR A 188 1.40 5.79 -6.57
N MET A 189 0.10 5.61 -6.85
CA MET A 189 -0.91 6.64 -6.62
C MET A 189 -1.05 7.00 -5.14
N ILE A 190 -0.96 6.02 -4.22
CA ILE A 190 -0.90 6.28 -2.78
C ILE A 190 0.28 7.20 -2.44
N MET A 191 1.48 6.92 -2.96
CA MET A 191 2.65 7.76 -2.70
C MET A 191 2.47 9.16 -3.27
N VAL A 192 1.91 9.29 -4.48
CA VAL A 192 1.64 10.58 -5.12
C VAL A 192 0.62 11.40 -4.32
N ASN A 193 -0.46 10.77 -3.84
CA ASN A 193 -1.45 11.42 -3.00
C ASN A 193 -0.86 11.89 -1.65
N LEU A 194 -0.01 11.09 -1.03
CA LEU A 194 0.69 11.46 0.20
C LEU A 194 1.68 12.62 0.01
N LEU A 195 2.39 12.65 -1.12
CA LEU A 195 3.32 13.72 -1.49
C LEU A 195 2.60 15.04 -1.78
N GLY A 196 1.48 14.95 -2.51
CA GLY A 196 0.64 16.10 -2.86
C GLY A 196 -0.27 16.59 -1.74
N MET A 197 -0.44 15.78 -0.67
CA MET A 197 -1.46 16.00 0.38
C MET A 197 -2.87 16.19 -0.21
N GLU A 198 -3.14 15.53 -1.33
CA GLU A 198 -4.38 15.62 -2.11
C GLU A 198 -4.72 14.24 -2.66
N GLU A 199 -5.98 13.87 -2.61
CA GLU A 199 -6.48 12.66 -3.27
C GLU A 199 -6.97 13.01 -4.67
N TYR A 200 -6.22 12.57 -5.67
CA TYR A 200 -6.53 12.86 -7.07
C TYR A 200 -7.66 11.96 -7.58
N ASN A 201 -8.67 12.58 -8.16
CA ASN A 201 -9.86 11.91 -8.70
C ASN A 201 -9.81 11.88 -10.24
N PRO A 202 -9.97 10.71 -10.90
CA PRO A 202 -9.93 10.59 -12.35
C PRO A 202 -11.10 11.30 -13.07
N LEU A 203 -12.16 11.71 -12.34
CA LEU A 203 -13.22 12.54 -12.88
C LEU A 203 -12.82 14.03 -13.00
N ILE A 204 -11.78 14.46 -12.29
CA ILE A 204 -11.32 15.86 -12.24
C ILE A 204 -9.99 16.00 -13.00
N TYR A 205 -9.11 15.03 -12.87
CA TYR A 205 -7.77 15.03 -13.43
C TYR A 205 -7.59 13.91 -14.46
N ASN A 206 -6.77 14.14 -15.47
CA ASN A 206 -6.19 13.06 -16.26
C ASN A 206 -4.78 12.71 -15.78
N ILE A 207 -4.23 11.60 -16.26
CA ILE A 207 -2.93 11.09 -15.77
C ILE A 207 -1.77 12.05 -16.11
N GLU A 208 -1.82 12.76 -17.24
CA GLU A 208 -0.77 13.70 -17.63
C GLU A 208 -0.73 14.93 -16.71
N GLN A 209 -1.89 15.38 -16.22
CA GLN A 209 -1.95 16.43 -15.21
C GLN A 209 -1.34 16.00 -13.88
N ILE A 210 -1.51 14.74 -13.48
CA ILE A 210 -0.85 14.20 -12.28
C ILE A 210 0.68 14.13 -12.49
N ILE A 211 1.13 13.68 -13.66
CA ILE A 211 2.55 13.67 -14.02
C ILE A 211 3.13 15.07 -13.94
N TYR A 212 2.43 16.07 -14.47
CA TYR A 212 2.85 17.47 -14.37
C TYR A 212 2.95 17.95 -12.91
N LYS A 213 2.00 17.58 -12.05
CA LYS A 213 2.07 17.89 -10.60
C LYS A 213 3.30 17.25 -9.92
N ILE A 214 3.70 16.03 -10.34
CA ILE A 214 4.92 15.38 -9.81
C ILE A 214 6.19 16.20 -10.12
N ASP A 215 6.24 16.86 -11.26
CA ASP A 215 7.38 17.73 -11.60
C ASP A 215 7.53 18.91 -10.63
N GLY A 216 6.44 19.38 -10.04
CA GLY A 216 6.41 20.41 -8.99
C GLY A 216 6.81 19.90 -7.59
N PHE A 217 6.89 18.60 -7.35
CA PHE A 217 7.27 18.08 -6.03
C PHE A 217 8.76 18.34 -5.72
N LEU A 218 9.06 18.64 -4.46
CA LEU A 218 10.44 18.79 -3.96
C LEU A 218 11.11 17.42 -3.79
N LEU A 219 11.39 16.76 -4.91
CA LEU A 219 12.00 15.43 -5.00
C LEU A 219 13.23 15.44 -5.91
N LYS A 220 14.18 14.52 -5.66
CA LYS A 220 15.26 14.21 -6.60
C LYS A 220 14.67 13.70 -7.92
N LYS A 221 15.37 13.94 -9.03
CA LYS A 221 14.93 13.53 -10.38
C LYS A 221 14.57 12.04 -10.46
N ASP A 222 15.40 11.18 -9.88
CA ASP A 222 15.17 9.72 -9.94
C ASP A 222 13.90 9.30 -9.20
N TRP A 223 13.55 9.97 -8.12
CA TRP A 223 12.32 9.74 -7.36
C TRP A 223 11.08 10.16 -8.17
N LYS A 224 11.16 11.30 -8.87
CA LYS A 224 10.10 11.73 -9.79
C LYS A 224 9.91 10.75 -10.94
N LEU A 225 11.01 10.32 -11.57
CA LEU A 225 10.97 9.34 -12.65
C LEU A 225 10.35 8.02 -12.20
N PHE A 226 10.70 7.54 -11.01
CA PHE A 226 10.11 6.34 -10.43
C PHE A 226 8.58 6.45 -10.33
N LEU A 227 8.06 7.57 -9.80
CA LEU A 227 6.62 7.80 -9.68
C LEU A 227 5.94 7.89 -11.05
N ILE A 228 6.53 8.64 -11.98
CA ILE A 228 6.02 8.78 -13.35
C ILE A 228 5.97 7.42 -14.06
N ASP A 229 7.01 6.63 -13.96
CA ASP A 229 7.08 5.28 -14.54
C ASP A 229 6.06 4.34 -13.92
N GLY A 230 5.81 4.46 -12.60
CA GLY A 230 4.75 3.73 -11.90
C GLY A 230 3.35 4.08 -12.40
N LEU A 231 3.06 5.38 -12.55
CA LEU A 231 1.77 5.84 -13.09
C LEU A 231 1.59 5.50 -14.57
N LYS A 232 2.66 5.39 -15.35
CA LYS A 232 2.64 4.95 -16.75
C LYS A 232 2.62 3.41 -16.89
N GLY A 233 2.57 2.67 -15.78
CA GLY A 233 2.52 1.21 -15.79
C GLY A 233 3.77 0.55 -16.38
N LYS A 234 4.94 1.17 -16.30
CA LYS A 234 6.20 0.61 -16.83
C LYS A 234 6.73 -0.55 -15.99
N TYR A 235 6.40 -0.63 -14.71
CA TYR A 235 6.80 -1.74 -13.84
C TYR A 235 5.83 -2.90 -14.01
N LYS A 236 6.33 -4.00 -14.58
CA LYS A 236 5.51 -5.16 -14.93
C LYS A 236 5.39 -6.17 -13.79
N THR A 237 6.34 -6.16 -12.84
CA THR A 237 6.39 -7.14 -11.74
C THR A 237 6.71 -6.48 -10.40
N PHE A 238 6.24 -7.08 -9.31
CA PHE A 238 6.61 -6.68 -7.95
C PHE A 238 8.13 -6.66 -7.74
N SER A 239 8.86 -7.63 -8.33
CA SER A 239 10.30 -7.69 -8.19
C SER A 239 11.00 -6.49 -8.82
N GLN A 240 10.61 -6.13 -10.05
CA GLN A 240 11.16 -4.96 -10.74
C GLN A 240 10.93 -3.68 -9.94
N TYR A 241 9.69 -3.45 -9.50
CA TYR A 241 9.30 -2.28 -8.71
C TYR A 241 10.08 -2.19 -7.40
N SER A 242 10.16 -3.30 -6.64
CA SER A 242 10.88 -3.35 -5.37
C SER A 242 12.37 -3.05 -5.54
N THR A 243 13.01 -3.59 -6.58
CA THR A 243 14.45 -3.34 -6.85
C THR A 243 14.72 -1.85 -7.07
N PHE A 244 13.91 -1.17 -7.88
CA PHE A 244 14.07 0.28 -8.10
C PHE A 244 13.81 1.08 -6.82
N LEU A 245 12.76 0.72 -6.09
CA LEU A 245 12.41 1.39 -4.84
C LEU A 245 13.49 1.21 -3.76
N ASP A 246 14.09 0.03 -3.67
CA ASP A 246 15.20 -0.26 -2.77
C ASP A 246 16.46 0.55 -3.13
N LEU A 247 16.77 0.69 -4.42
CA LEU A 247 17.87 1.54 -4.88
C LEU A 247 17.68 3.00 -4.49
N LEU A 248 16.45 3.54 -4.64
CA LEU A 248 16.13 4.91 -4.24
C LEU A 248 16.26 5.13 -2.72
N LEU A 249 15.79 4.17 -1.92
CA LEU A 249 15.78 4.28 -0.45
C LEU A 249 17.15 4.04 0.18
N ASN A 250 17.94 3.16 -0.43
CA ASN A 250 19.27 2.81 0.06
C ASN A 250 20.33 3.84 -0.32
N ASP A 251 19.98 5.05 -0.66
CA ASP A 251 20.84 6.19 -1.03
C ASP A 251 22.29 6.09 -0.43
N LYS A 252 22.88 4.89 -0.49
CA LYS A 252 24.31 4.77 -0.49
C LYS A 252 24.69 5.51 -1.75
N LYS A 253 25.22 6.75 -1.60
CA LYS A 253 26.18 7.24 -2.58
C LYS A 253 26.90 5.99 -3.05
N CYS A 254 26.65 5.57 -4.26
CA CYS A 254 27.64 4.79 -4.97
C CYS A 254 28.83 5.76 -5.08
N ASN A 255 29.59 5.90 -4.01
CA ASN A 255 31.01 6.04 -4.14
C ASN A 255 31.36 4.75 -4.89
N LYS A 256 31.25 4.80 -6.22
CA LYS A 256 32.14 4.04 -7.06
C LYS A 256 33.54 4.53 -6.68
N SER A 257 34.05 4.02 -5.57
CA SER A 257 35.48 3.81 -5.47
C SER A 257 35.71 2.90 -6.66
N LEU A 258 36.38 3.48 -7.69
CA LEU A 258 36.88 2.76 -8.84
C LEU A 258 37.43 1.45 -8.27
N SER A 259 36.92 0.32 -8.73
CA SER A 259 37.45 -0.97 -8.29
C SER A 259 38.95 -0.98 -8.61
N LYS A 260 39.76 -1.75 -7.90
CA LYS A 260 41.19 -1.89 -8.26
C LYS A 260 41.35 -2.22 -9.75
N ILE A 261 40.37 -2.92 -10.34
CA ILE A 261 40.33 -3.26 -11.77
C ILE A 261 40.08 -2.02 -12.62
N ASP A 262 39.16 -1.12 -12.25
CA ASP A 262 38.94 0.14 -12.98
C ASP A 262 40.16 1.03 -12.91
N TYR A 263 40.88 1.06 -11.78
CA TYR A 263 42.15 1.80 -11.65
C TYR A 263 43.25 1.22 -12.54
N LEU A 264 43.38 -0.11 -12.58
CA LEU A 264 44.34 -0.79 -13.47
C LEU A 264 44.02 -0.56 -14.94
N LEU A 265 42.75 -0.54 -15.31
CA LEU A 265 42.28 -0.29 -16.68
C LEU A 265 42.59 1.15 -17.11
N ILE A 266 42.39 2.13 -16.25
CA ILE A 266 42.71 3.54 -16.50
C ILE A 266 44.25 3.71 -16.69
N ILE A 267 45.04 3.11 -15.79
CA ILE A 267 46.51 3.15 -15.88
C ILE A 267 46.98 2.50 -17.18
N SER A 268 46.43 1.36 -17.59
CA SER A 268 46.75 0.67 -18.83
C SER A 268 46.45 1.55 -20.05
N ILE A 269 45.29 2.21 -20.10
CA ILE A 269 44.90 3.12 -21.20
C ILE A 269 45.85 4.32 -21.26
N VAL A 270 46.16 4.94 -20.13
CA VAL A 270 47.07 6.08 -20.05
C VAL A 270 48.46 5.67 -20.50
N SER A 271 48.98 4.53 -20.08
CA SER A 271 50.29 4.00 -20.50
C SER A 271 50.33 3.73 -22.00
N PHE A 272 49.26 3.16 -22.56
CA PHE A 272 49.16 2.90 -24.00
C PHE A 272 49.16 4.18 -24.83
N VAL A 273 48.37 5.17 -24.41
CA VAL A 273 48.39 6.50 -25.08
C VAL A 273 49.78 7.16 -25.01
N PHE A 274 50.48 7.04 -23.86
CA PHE A 274 51.82 7.61 -23.69
C PHE A 274 52.83 6.93 -24.61
N VAL A 275 52.78 5.62 -24.79
CA VAL A 275 53.63 4.87 -25.74
C VAL A 275 53.36 5.29 -27.18
N ILE A 276 52.12 5.52 -27.58
CA ILE A 276 51.76 6.01 -28.91
C ILE A 276 52.35 7.41 -29.15
N ILE A 277 52.23 8.30 -28.17
CA ILE A 277 52.78 9.68 -28.30
C ILE A 277 54.31 9.66 -28.47
N ILE A 278 55.01 8.84 -27.65
CA ILE A 278 56.46 8.68 -27.79
C ILE A 278 56.83 8.08 -29.14
N GLY A 279 56.10 7.08 -29.63
CA GLY A 279 56.32 6.50 -30.95
C GLY A 279 56.17 7.50 -32.09
N ILE A 280 55.16 8.38 -31.99
CA ILE A 280 54.95 9.44 -32.99
C ILE A 280 56.06 10.48 -32.91
N MET A 281 56.50 10.87 -31.70
CA MET A 281 57.58 11.84 -31.53
C MET A 281 58.99 11.33 -31.96
N SER A 282 59.15 9.99 -31.99
CA SER A 282 60.41 9.40 -32.47
C SER A 282 60.48 9.19 -33.99
N LEU A 283 59.36 9.43 -34.68
CA LEU A 283 59.25 9.33 -36.14
C LEU A 283 59.34 10.68 -36.84
N TYR A 284 59.44 11.74 -36.08
CA TYR A 284 59.70 13.12 -36.52
C TYR A 284 61.04 13.67 -35.93
#